data_3f9c2e463294b62084766cf2bc3ad277
#
_entry.id   3f9c2e463294b62084766cf2bc3ad277
#
_cell.length_a   1.000
_cell.length_b   1.000
_cell.length_c   1.000
_cell.angle_alpha   90.00
_cell.angle_beta   90.00
_cell.angle_gamma   90.00
#
_symmetry.space_group_name_H-M   'P 1'
#
loop_
_entity.id
_entity.type
_entity.pdbx_description
1 polymer ?
#
loop_
_entity_poly.entity_id
_entity_poly.type
_entity_poly.pdbx_seq_one_letter_code
_entity_poly.pdbx_strand_id
1 'polypeptide(L)'
;GAAEAKVVVDAWYVCESCGAEILEGEKPTLLASGRWIAERPRVKLVRGYHINSLYAPIGLGLGWRQIAQKWVDVQGDTAALKAFVNTYLGEVWREEGDGADAASVLARVEPYTLETLRAARKVRRLTAGVDVQKDRLECSLAAWGDGEEGWLLDHQIFPGDTATAGPWDDLDEYLRDARVAMVCVDAGYNTSMAMAFCAGKRWALPTKGVTGMGRPLIEDERRRKMRLRVRRKKGQPIEPLGVDQAKSLIYARLKLPTPGPGYLHFPADPAFDDEYFAQLAAEQLVKRIRGSRVFSEWKQIRPRNEALDCLILALAACRLAGPLATGPSTPPDSATACRADGKAQDADLPLPSDSSHVVAAAEASASTTAADTAAQVFAAMMAARVAKSRVRR
;
A
#
# COMPACT_ATOMS: atom_id res chain seq x y z
N GLY A 1 -0.67 -36.78 -3.04
CA GLY A 1 0.74 -37.13 -3.04
C GLY A 1 1.33 -36.85 -1.68
N ALA A 2 2.03 -37.82 -1.07
CA ALA A 2 2.74 -37.61 0.18
C ALA A 2 3.85 -36.57 -0.07
N ALA A 3 3.89 -35.50 0.74
CA ALA A 3 4.96 -34.53 0.67
C ALA A 3 6.29 -35.21 1.01
N GLU A 4 7.28 -35.08 0.14
CA GLU A 4 8.64 -35.57 0.42
C GLU A 4 9.21 -34.77 1.60
N ALA A 5 9.55 -35.45 2.70
CA ALA A 5 10.22 -34.80 3.84
C ALA A 5 11.64 -34.40 3.44
N LYS A 6 11.99 -33.15 3.62
CA LYS A 6 13.35 -32.62 3.43
C LYS A 6 14.15 -32.82 4.71
N VAL A 7 15.24 -33.55 4.67
CA VAL A 7 16.10 -33.81 5.83
C VAL A 7 17.43 -33.07 5.65
N VAL A 8 17.79 -32.24 6.62
CA VAL A 8 19.09 -31.58 6.65
C VAL A 8 20.15 -32.57 7.10
N VAL A 9 21.10 -32.86 6.23
CA VAL A 9 22.20 -33.79 6.49
C VAL A 9 23.34 -33.09 7.21
N ASP A 10 23.65 -31.87 6.80
CA ASP A 10 24.73 -31.06 7.34
C ASP A 10 24.39 -29.57 7.28
N ALA A 11 25.05 -28.74 8.12
CA ALA A 11 24.86 -27.30 8.17
C ALA A 11 26.12 -26.60 8.66
N TRP A 12 26.46 -25.49 8.00
CA TRP A 12 27.61 -24.64 8.36
C TRP A 12 27.22 -23.16 8.23
N TYR A 13 27.96 -22.31 8.93
CA TYR A 13 27.77 -20.87 8.86
C TYR A 13 28.65 -20.26 7.76
N VAL A 14 28.11 -19.36 6.98
CA VAL A 14 28.84 -18.62 5.95
C VAL A 14 29.15 -17.22 6.48
N CYS A 15 30.41 -16.85 6.52
CA CYS A 15 30.82 -15.52 6.95
C CYS A 15 30.30 -14.44 5.99
N GLU A 16 29.53 -13.49 6.50
CA GLU A 16 28.96 -12.39 5.72
C GLU A 16 30.02 -11.49 5.08
N SER A 17 31.18 -11.38 5.74
CA SER A 17 32.25 -10.47 5.27
C SER A 17 33.12 -11.07 4.19
N CYS A 18 33.43 -12.37 4.22
CA CYS A 18 34.37 -13.00 3.31
C CYS A 18 33.88 -14.27 2.62
N GLY A 19 32.66 -14.74 2.94
CA GLY A 19 32.11 -15.96 2.36
C GLY A 19 32.74 -17.27 2.85
N ALA A 20 33.63 -17.24 3.85
CA ALA A 20 34.26 -18.46 4.40
C ALA A 20 33.20 -19.34 5.09
N GLU A 21 33.30 -20.64 4.84
CA GLU A 21 32.47 -21.64 5.52
C GLU A 21 33.06 -21.95 6.90
N ILE A 22 32.22 -21.86 7.91
CA ILE A 22 32.58 -22.11 9.33
C ILE A 22 31.82 -23.32 9.81
N LEU A 23 32.52 -24.35 10.24
CA LEU A 23 31.93 -25.56 10.79
C LEU A 23 31.50 -25.37 12.24
N GLU A 24 30.46 -26.08 12.70
CA GLU A 24 29.98 -25.96 14.08
C GLU A 24 31.07 -26.28 15.13
N GLY A 25 32.01 -27.15 14.81
CA GLY A 25 33.15 -27.47 15.68
C GLY A 25 34.07 -26.29 15.94
N GLU A 26 34.11 -25.26 15.09
CA GLU A 26 34.94 -24.06 15.27
C GLU A 26 34.26 -23.00 16.16
N LYS A 27 32.98 -23.17 16.43
CA LYS A 27 32.15 -22.23 17.21
C LYS A 27 32.77 -21.89 18.58
N PRO A 28 33.29 -22.83 19.40
CA PRO A 28 33.87 -22.50 20.71
C PRO A 28 35.02 -21.50 20.62
N THR A 29 35.92 -21.66 19.65
CA THR A 29 37.06 -20.76 19.42
C THR A 29 36.60 -19.38 19.00
N LEU A 30 35.61 -19.30 18.10
CA LEU A 30 35.04 -18.03 17.62
C LEU A 30 34.31 -17.31 18.76
N LEU A 31 33.52 -18.01 19.56
CA LEU A 31 32.80 -17.42 20.68
C LEU A 31 33.74 -16.89 21.75
N ALA A 32 34.88 -17.54 21.99
CA ALA A 32 35.89 -17.09 22.96
C ALA A 32 36.51 -15.73 22.57
N SER A 33 36.56 -15.42 21.28
CA SER A 33 37.05 -14.14 20.77
C SER A 33 35.92 -13.08 20.58
N GLY A 34 34.67 -13.45 20.84
CA GLY A 34 33.49 -12.60 20.68
C GLY A 34 33.50 -11.39 21.64
N ARG A 35 32.94 -10.29 21.16
CA ARG A 35 32.76 -9.07 21.95
C ARG A 35 31.39 -8.43 21.68
N TRP A 36 30.82 -7.82 22.70
CA TRP A 36 29.61 -7.05 22.58
C TRP A 36 29.91 -5.67 21.98
N ILE A 37 29.18 -5.32 20.93
CA ILE A 37 29.24 -4.00 20.28
C ILE A 37 27.98 -3.25 20.67
N ALA A 38 28.13 -2.06 21.26
CA ALA A 38 27.00 -1.25 21.67
C ALA A 38 26.42 -0.47 20.47
N GLU A 39 25.19 -0.76 20.06
CA GLU A 39 24.46 0.01 19.02
C GLU A 39 24.12 1.42 19.50
N ARG A 40 23.82 1.58 20.81
CA ARG A 40 23.43 2.86 21.42
C ARG A 40 24.32 3.20 22.61
N PRO A 41 25.60 3.56 22.40
CA PRO A 41 26.56 3.75 23.49
C PRO A 41 26.23 4.92 24.42
N ARG A 42 25.36 5.84 24.00
CA ARG A 42 24.93 7.00 24.80
C ARG A 42 23.87 6.68 25.85
N VAL A 43 23.18 5.53 25.73
CA VAL A 43 22.15 5.10 26.69
C VAL A 43 22.82 4.43 27.87
N LYS A 44 22.77 5.06 29.06
CA LYS A 44 23.49 4.59 30.26
C LYS A 44 22.61 3.87 31.29
N LEU A 45 21.30 4.12 31.28
CA LEU A 45 20.38 3.63 32.31
C LEU A 45 19.99 2.15 32.18
N VAL A 46 19.91 1.64 30.95
CA VAL A 46 19.49 0.26 30.66
C VAL A 46 20.43 -0.33 29.61
N ARG A 47 20.92 -1.53 29.84
CA ARG A 47 21.69 -2.31 28.86
C ARG A 47 20.83 -3.48 28.40
N GLY A 48 20.52 -3.54 27.11
CA GLY A 48 19.90 -4.69 26.44
C GLY A 48 20.96 -5.49 25.69
N TYR A 49 20.83 -6.80 25.70
CA TYR A 49 21.67 -7.70 24.91
C TYR A 49 20.81 -8.52 24.00
N HIS A 50 21.22 -8.67 22.76
CA HIS A 50 20.55 -9.53 21.78
C HIS A 50 21.51 -10.62 21.33
N ILE A 51 21.06 -11.87 21.38
CA ILE A 51 21.81 -13.05 20.94
C ILE A 51 20.81 -14.08 20.39
N ASN A 52 21.13 -14.71 19.29
CA ASN A 52 20.31 -15.77 18.72
C ASN A 52 20.83 -17.18 19.09
N SER A 53 20.03 -18.21 18.78
CA SER A 53 20.37 -19.60 19.14
C SER A 53 21.58 -20.16 18.39
N LEU A 54 22.05 -19.53 17.31
CA LEU A 54 23.28 -19.97 16.63
C LEU A 54 24.52 -19.82 17.48
N TYR A 55 24.49 -18.90 18.47
CA TYR A 55 25.58 -18.68 19.42
C TYR A 55 25.55 -19.64 20.62
N ALA A 56 24.52 -20.49 20.76
CA ALA A 56 24.45 -21.42 21.88
C ALA A 56 25.68 -22.34 21.89
N PRO A 57 26.37 -22.49 23.05
CA PRO A 57 27.51 -23.42 23.16
C PRO A 57 27.13 -24.85 22.80
N ILE A 58 28.07 -25.59 22.24
CA ILE A 58 27.85 -27.00 21.88
C ILE A 58 27.44 -27.79 23.15
N GLY A 59 26.33 -28.51 23.07
CA GLY A 59 25.75 -29.29 24.14
C GLY A 59 24.83 -28.55 25.12
N LEU A 60 24.71 -27.21 25.02
CA LEU A 60 23.78 -26.41 25.84
C LEU A 60 22.53 -25.92 25.07
N GLY A 61 22.41 -26.23 23.79
CA GLY A 61 21.27 -25.86 22.95
C GLY A 61 21.21 -26.72 21.70
N LEU A 62 20.36 -26.32 20.75
CA LEU A 62 20.30 -27.00 19.46
C LEU A 62 21.57 -26.68 18.65
N GLY A 63 22.13 -27.70 18.02
CA GLY A 63 23.19 -27.51 17.03
C GLY A 63 22.67 -26.88 15.73
N TRP A 64 23.61 -26.38 14.95
CA TRP A 64 23.27 -25.67 13.69
C TRP A 64 22.46 -26.54 12.72
N ARG A 65 22.79 -27.84 12.62
CA ARG A 65 22.02 -28.80 11.82
C ARG A 65 20.57 -28.91 12.29
N GLN A 66 20.34 -28.93 13.61
CA GLN A 66 19.00 -29.02 14.18
C GLN A 66 18.21 -27.73 13.96
N ILE A 67 18.85 -26.56 14.05
CA ILE A 67 18.23 -25.26 13.78
C ILE A 67 17.89 -25.16 12.29
N ALA A 68 18.79 -25.58 11.39
CA ALA A 68 18.55 -25.62 9.97
C ALA A 68 17.39 -26.59 9.60
N GLN A 69 17.28 -27.74 10.29
CA GLN A 69 16.13 -28.63 10.11
C GLN A 69 14.82 -27.94 10.51
N LYS A 70 14.80 -27.30 11.69
CA LYS A 70 13.60 -26.55 12.11
C LYS A 70 13.22 -25.45 11.13
N TRP A 71 14.20 -24.75 10.55
CA TRP A 71 13.95 -23.79 9.50
C TRP A 71 13.28 -24.41 8.27
N VAL A 72 13.75 -25.57 7.82
CA VAL A 72 13.16 -26.30 6.69
C VAL A 72 11.75 -26.77 7.02
N ASP A 73 11.52 -27.23 8.26
CA ASP A 73 10.22 -27.75 8.70
C ASP A 73 9.12 -26.69 8.79
N VAL A 74 9.48 -25.43 9.08
CA VAL A 74 8.50 -24.34 9.25
C VAL A 74 8.17 -23.58 7.96
N GLN A 75 8.81 -23.93 6.83
CA GLN A 75 8.54 -23.29 5.55
C GLN A 75 7.11 -23.53 5.09
N GLY A 76 6.41 -22.45 4.72
CA GLY A 76 5.00 -22.50 4.30
C GLY A 76 3.97 -22.41 5.43
N ASP A 77 4.40 -22.41 6.70
CA ASP A 77 3.54 -22.15 7.86
C ASP A 77 3.97 -20.85 8.56
N THR A 78 3.21 -19.77 8.35
CA THR A 78 3.50 -18.44 8.91
C THR A 78 3.54 -18.43 10.44
N ALA A 79 2.69 -19.22 11.11
CA ALA A 79 2.66 -19.26 12.57
C ALA A 79 3.90 -19.97 13.13
N ALA A 80 4.30 -21.08 12.52
CA ALA A 80 5.51 -21.80 12.86
C ALA A 80 6.77 -20.97 12.53
N LEU A 81 6.78 -20.25 11.41
CA LEU A 81 7.86 -19.36 11.01
C LEU A 81 8.03 -18.20 12.00
N LYS A 82 6.92 -17.57 12.45
CA LYS A 82 6.92 -16.57 13.51
C LYS A 82 7.53 -17.10 14.81
N ALA A 83 7.12 -18.29 15.21
CA ALA A 83 7.69 -18.92 16.40
C ALA A 83 9.19 -19.19 16.24
N PHE A 84 9.64 -19.61 15.06
CA PHE A 84 11.05 -19.82 14.74
C PHE A 84 11.86 -18.52 14.85
N VAL A 85 11.42 -17.44 14.19
CA VAL A 85 12.10 -16.14 14.20
C VAL A 85 12.21 -15.60 15.62
N ASN A 86 11.12 -15.60 16.39
CA ASN A 86 11.12 -15.08 17.76
C ASN A 86 11.96 -15.93 18.72
N THR A 87 11.98 -17.26 18.54
CA THR A 87 12.59 -18.18 19.49
C THR A 87 14.05 -18.48 19.15
N TYR A 88 14.36 -18.78 17.89
CA TYR A 88 15.70 -19.20 17.48
C TYR A 88 16.56 -18.06 16.99
N LEU A 89 15.99 -17.07 16.28
CA LEU A 89 16.74 -15.90 15.84
C LEU A 89 16.73 -14.78 16.88
N GLY A 90 15.83 -14.84 17.88
CA GLY A 90 15.70 -13.80 18.91
C GLY A 90 15.20 -12.47 18.35
N GLU A 91 14.65 -12.48 17.16
CA GLU A 91 14.18 -11.29 16.47
C GLU A 91 12.69 -11.06 16.67
N VAL A 92 12.28 -9.81 16.65
CA VAL A 92 10.86 -9.46 16.70
C VAL A 92 10.24 -9.77 15.36
N TRP A 93 9.36 -10.78 15.32
CA TRP A 93 8.55 -11.03 14.14
C TRP A 93 7.73 -9.77 13.80
N ARG A 94 7.95 -9.25 12.63
CA ARG A 94 7.08 -8.23 12.06
C ARG A 94 6.05 -8.96 11.21
N GLU A 95 4.78 -8.89 11.62
CA GLU A 95 3.71 -9.37 10.76
C GLU A 95 3.72 -8.49 9.52
N GLU A 96 4.00 -9.09 8.38
CA GLU A 96 3.80 -8.42 7.11
C GLU A 96 2.31 -8.18 6.94
N GLY A 97 1.91 -6.96 7.23
CA GLY A 97 0.63 -6.48 6.81
C GLY A 97 0.63 -6.39 5.29
N ASP A 98 -0.51 -6.63 4.69
CA ASP A 98 -0.70 -6.47 3.25
C ASP A 98 -0.66 -4.96 2.89
N GLY A 99 0.55 -4.40 2.87
CA GLY A 99 0.87 -3.01 2.55
C GLY A 99 1.47 -2.88 1.15
N ALA A 100 1.77 -1.65 0.74
CA ALA A 100 2.62 -1.36 -0.41
C ALA A 100 4.07 -1.13 0.05
N ASP A 101 5.02 -1.50 -0.79
CA ASP A 101 6.41 -1.13 -0.61
C ASP A 101 6.70 0.21 -1.31
N ALA A 102 7.19 1.19 -0.55
CA ALA A 102 7.46 2.54 -1.06
C ALA A 102 8.42 2.53 -2.25
N ALA A 103 9.44 1.66 -2.24
CA ALA A 103 10.41 1.55 -3.32
C ALA A 103 9.77 1.03 -4.62
N SER A 104 8.85 0.07 -4.52
CA SER A 104 8.12 -0.44 -5.69
C SER A 104 7.14 0.58 -6.26
N VAL A 105 6.60 1.47 -5.43
CA VAL A 105 5.72 2.56 -5.89
C VAL A 105 6.55 3.67 -6.54
N LEU A 106 7.71 4.02 -5.97
CA LEU A 106 8.65 4.99 -6.55
C LEU A 106 9.11 4.58 -7.96
N ALA A 107 9.26 3.28 -8.23
CA ALA A 107 9.60 2.78 -9.56
C ALA A 107 8.53 3.04 -10.65
N ARG A 108 7.33 3.53 -10.26
CA ARG A 108 6.24 3.90 -11.18
C ARG A 108 6.26 5.37 -11.61
N VAL A 109 7.26 6.12 -11.17
CA VAL A 109 7.42 7.53 -11.56
C VAL A 109 7.74 7.61 -13.04
N GLU A 110 6.96 8.38 -13.79
CA GLU A 110 7.06 8.52 -15.23
C GLU A 110 6.83 9.99 -15.66
N PRO A 111 7.46 10.43 -16.77
CA PRO A 111 7.30 11.81 -17.22
C PRO A 111 5.95 11.98 -17.96
N TYR A 112 5.01 12.65 -17.34
CA TYR A 112 3.78 13.10 -17.97
C TYR A 112 3.30 14.43 -17.38
N THR A 113 2.45 15.11 -18.11
CA THR A 113 1.74 16.31 -17.68
C THR A 113 0.26 16.18 -17.97
N LEU A 114 -0.57 17.01 -17.35
CA LEU A 114 -2.01 17.03 -17.65
C LEU A 114 -2.27 17.30 -19.14
N GLU A 115 -1.45 18.14 -19.78
CA GLU A 115 -1.56 18.45 -21.22
C GLU A 115 -1.30 17.23 -22.08
N THR A 116 -0.22 16.48 -21.80
CA THR A 116 0.10 15.26 -22.55
C THR A 116 -0.98 14.20 -22.38
N LEU A 117 -1.55 14.05 -21.18
CA LEU A 117 -2.64 13.12 -20.91
C LEU A 117 -3.93 13.53 -21.64
N ARG A 118 -4.26 14.83 -21.69
CA ARG A 118 -5.40 15.36 -22.46
C ARG A 118 -5.22 15.18 -23.95
N ALA A 119 -4.02 15.47 -24.48
CA ALA A 119 -3.69 15.23 -25.89
C ALA A 119 -3.86 13.75 -26.26
N ALA A 120 -3.46 12.84 -25.38
CA ALA A 120 -3.63 11.40 -25.54
C ALA A 120 -5.08 10.91 -25.26
N ARG A 121 -6.01 11.82 -24.95
CA ARG A 121 -7.43 11.52 -24.61
C ARG A 121 -7.60 10.53 -23.47
N LYS A 122 -6.66 10.47 -22.56
CA LYS A 122 -6.69 9.56 -21.39
C LYS A 122 -7.57 10.10 -20.26
N VAL A 123 -7.72 11.42 -20.12
CA VAL A 123 -8.42 12.06 -19.01
C VAL A 123 -9.93 12.15 -19.25
N ARG A 124 -10.69 11.59 -18.32
CA ARG A 124 -12.16 11.70 -18.26
C ARG A 124 -12.62 12.67 -17.18
N ARG A 125 -11.86 12.77 -16.08
CA ARG A 125 -12.23 13.58 -14.91
C ARG A 125 -11.01 13.98 -14.11
N LEU A 126 -11.05 15.21 -13.55
CA LEU A 126 -10.12 15.68 -12.53
C LEU A 126 -10.84 15.73 -11.19
N THR A 127 -10.20 15.20 -10.13
CA THR A 127 -10.71 15.27 -8.76
C THR A 127 -9.60 15.54 -7.80
N ALA A 128 -9.96 16.02 -6.61
CA ALA A 128 -9.01 16.24 -5.53
C ALA A 128 -9.49 15.59 -4.23
N GLY A 129 -8.54 15.28 -3.38
CA GLY A 129 -8.78 14.87 -2.00
C GLY A 129 -8.01 15.76 -1.06
N VAL A 130 -8.66 16.25 -0.01
CA VAL A 130 -8.07 17.17 0.96
C VAL A 130 -8.14 16.57 2.35
N ASP A 131 -6.98 16.37 2.95
CA ASP A 131 -6.82 16.02 4.35
C ASP A 131 -6.62 17.28 5.21
N VAL A 132 -7.26 17.30 6.40
CA VAL A 132 -7.31 18.48 7.27
C VAL A 132 -6.57 18.19 8.56
N GLN A 133 -5.43 18.82 8.74
CA GLN A 133 -4.63 18.76 9.95
C GLN A 133 -4.81 20.06 10.78
N LYS A 134 -4.14 20.17 11.92
CA LYS A 134 -4.21 21.35 12.79
C LYS A 134 -3.54 22.58 12.14
N ASP A 135 -2.40 22.36 11.55
CA ASP A 135 -1.43 23.37 11.11
C ASP A 135 -1.30 23.44 9.58
N ARG A 136 -2.09 22.67 8.84
CA ARG A 136 -2.05 22.65 7.37
C ARG A 136 -3.24 21.92 6.76
N LEU A 137 -3.49 22.18 5.48
CA LEU A 137 -4.28 21.33 4.59
C LEU A 137 -3.31 20.64 3.63
N GLU A 138 -3.54 19.37 3.35
CA GLU A 138 -2.84 18.61 2.30
C GLU A 138 -3.84 18.22 1.21
N CYS A 139 -3.46 18.41 -0.05
CA CYS A 139 -4.35 18.19 -1.19
C CYS A 139 -3.63 17.42 -2.29
N SER A 140 -4.19 16.28 -2.71
CA SER A 140 -3.75 15.59 -3.93
C SER A 140 -4.74 15.81 -5.06
N LEU A 141 -4.21 16.19 -6.23
CA LEU A 141 -4.95 16.31 -7.49
C LEU A 141 -4.72 15.08 -8.35
N ALA A 142 -5.79 14.47 -8.85
CA ALA A 142 -5.72 13.28 -9.68
C ALA A 142 -6.60 13.39 -10.93
N ALA A 143 -6.09 12.89 -12.06
CA ALA A 143 -6.83 12.65 -13.28
C ALA A 143 -7.25 11.17 -13.33
N TRP A 144 -8.45 10.92 -13.83
CA TRP A 144 -9.01 9.57 -13.96
C TRP A 144 -9.43 9.31 -15.40
N GLY A 145 -9.09 8.13 -15.89
CA GLY A 145 -9.42 7.63 -17.21
C GLY A 145 -10.33 6.41 -17.17
N ASP A 146 -10.36 5.68 -18.27
CA ASP A 146 -11.21 4.50 -18.43
C ASP A 146 -10.82 3.42 -17.39
N GLY A 147 -11.83 2.78 -16.79
CA GLY A 147 -11.62 1.77 -15.77
C GLY A 147 -11.01 2.29 -14.47
N GLU A 148 -11.11 3.58 -14.18
CA GLU A 148 -10.46 4.25 -13.04
C GLU A 148 -8.93 4.14 -13.05
N GLU A 149 -8.28 4.06 -14.23
CA GLU A 149 -6.85 4.31 -14.35
C GLU A 149 -6.58 5.75 -13.89
N GLY A 150 -5.63 5.92 -12.95
CA GLY A 150 -5.42 7.18 -12.24
C GLY A 150 -4.03 7.75 -12.47
N TRP A 151 -3.94 9.04 -12.73
CA TRP A 151 -2.69 9.81 -12.80
C TRP A 151 -2.69 10.85 -11.71
N LEU A 152 -1.78 10.75 -10.75
CA LEU A 152 -1.53 11.82 -9.79
C LEU A 152 -0.90 12.98 -10.57
N LEU A 153 -1.35 14.21 -10.31
CA LEU A 153 -0.90 15.39 -11.04
C LEU A 153 -0.14 16.36 -10.17
N ASP A 154 -0.53 16.45 -8.90
CA ASP A 154 0.04 17.39 -7.95
C ASP A 154 -0.28 16.97 -6.52
N HIS A 155 0.56 17.39 -5.58
CA HIS A 155 0.35 17.27 -4.14
C HIS A 155 0.80 18.56 -3.47
N GLN A 156 -0.16 19.34 -2.97
CA GLN A 156 0.08 20.66 -2.37
C GLN A 156 -0.18 20.67 -0.88
N ILE A 157 0.67 21.38 -0.16
CA ILE A 157 0.52 21.63 1.28
C ILE A 157 0.23 23.12 1.47
N PHE A 158 -0.88 23.44 2.13
CA PHE A 158 -1.30 24.78 2.49
C PHE A 158 -1.06 24.98 3.98
N PRO A 159 0.07 25.58 4.39
CA PRO A 159 0.43 25.74 5.80
C PRO A 159 -0.42 26.83 6.47
N GLY A 160 -0.69 26.64 7.75
CA GLY A 160 -1.39 27.62 8.58
C GLY A 160 -2.45 26.96 9.48
N ASP A 161 -2.93 27.73 10.48
CA ASP A 161 -3.98 27.25 11.38
C ASP A 161 -5.29 27.06 10.61
N THR A 162 -5.73 25.81 10.50
CA THR A 162 -6.94 25.43 9.76
C THR A 162 -8.24 25.86 10.47
N ALA A 163 -8.16 26.46 11.66
CA ALA A 163 -9.28 27.17 12.26
C ALA A 163 -9.50 28.57 11.69
N THR A 164 -8.57 29.09 10.89
CA THR A 164 -8.64 30.39 10.20
C THR A 164 -8.93 30.23 8.72
N ALA A 165 -9.32 31.32 8.04
CA ALA A 165 -9.70 31.30 6.64
C ALA A 165 -8.51 31.10 5.68
N GLY A 166 -7.32 31.62 6.01
CA GLY A 166 -6.18 31.70 5.09
C GLY A 166 -5.88 30.42 4.31
N PRO A 167 -5.55 29.27 4.94
CA PRO A 167 -5.27 28.04 4.21
C PRO A 167 -6.44 27.56 3.33
N TRP A 168 -7.68 27.87 3.71
CA TRP A 168 -8.87 27.52 2.94
C TRP A 168 -9.09 28.39 1.71
N ASP A 169 -8.71 29.68 1.81
CA ASP A 169 -8.78 30.61 0.69
C ASP A 169 -7.74 30.23 -0.38
N ASP A 170 -6.51 29.90 0.04
CA ASP A 170 -5.44 29.39 -0.84
C ASP A 170 -5.85 28.09 -1.52
N LEU A 171 -6.46 27.16 -0.77
CA LEU A 171 -7.01 25.91 -1.31
C LEU A 171 -8.14 26.17 -2.31
N ASP A 172 -9.04 27.13 -2.04
CA ASP A 172 -10.17 27.43 -2.95
C ASP A 172 -9.66 28.00 -4.28
N GLU A 173 -8.67 28.89 -4.25
CA GLU A 173 -8.02 29.42 -5.45
C GLU A 173 -7.37 28.29 -6.26
N TYR A 174 -6.54 27.47 -5.62
CA TYR A 174 -5.89 26.33 -6.26
C TYR A 174 -6.89 25.35 -6.94
N LEU A 175 -7.96 24.96 -6.25
CA LEU A 175 -8.93 24.03 -6.77
C LEU A 175 -9.77 24.62 -7.92
N ARG A 176 -10.03 25.93 -7.89
CA ARG A 176 -10.71 26.62 -9.01
C ARG A 176 -9.83 26.68 -10.25
N ASP A 177 -8.55 26.99 -10.09
CA ASP A 177 -7.59 27.03 -11.19
C ASP A 177 -7.40 25.63 -11.81
N ALA A 178 -7.32 24.59 -10.99
CA ALA A 178 -7.28 23.21 -11.46
C ALA A 178 -8.56 22.74 -12.14
N ARG A 179 -9.69 23.45 -11.95
CA ARG A 179 -11.02 23.10 -12.52
C ARG A 179 -11.44 21.67 -12.21
N VAL A 180 -11.33 21.28 -10.94
CA VAL A 180 -11.73 19.93 -10.50
C VAL A 180 -13.24 19.72 -10.66
N ALA A 181 -13.63 18.53 -11.09
CA ALA A 181 -15.04 18.15 -11.18
C ALA A 181 -15.65 17.92 -9.78
N MET A 182 -14.84 17.44 -8.84
CA MET A 182 -15.25 17.17 -7.46
C MET A 182 -14.03 17.13 -6.55
N VAL A 183 -14.20 17.61 -5.32
CA VAL A 183 -13.26 17.43 -4.22
C VAL A 183 -13.97 16.82 -3.00
N CYS A 184 -13.32 15.86 -2.35
CA CYS A 184 -13.68 15.37 -1.02
C CYS A 184 -12.75 16.00 0.01
N VAL A 185 -13.33 16.61 1.05
CA VAL A 185 -12.61 17.27 2.12
C VAL A 185 -12.84 16.50 3.41
N ASP A 186 -11.78 16.08 4.10
CA ASP A 186 -11.95 15.43 5.40
C ASP A 186 -12.56 16.38 6.43
N ALA A 187 -13.59 15.91 7.12
CA ALA A 187 -14.28 16.62 8.18
C ALA A 187 -14.04 15.96 9.55
N GLY A 188 -13.00 15.16 9.66
CA GLY A 188 -12.64 14.45 10.89
C GLY A 188 -12.06 15.36 11.96
N TYR A 189 -11.10 16.19 11.59
CA TYR A 189 -10.42 17.10 12.51
C TYR A 189 -11.19 18.40 12.72
N ASN A 190 -11.37 19.23 11.70
CA ASN A 190 -12.08 20.51 11.79
C ASN A 190 -13.38 20.48 10.99
N THR A 191 -14.39 19.83 11.56
CA THR A 191 -15.70 19.63 10.91
C THR A 191 -16.36 20.94 10.49
N SER A 192 -16.30 21.99 11.33
CA SER A 192 -16.97 23.26 11.08
C SER A 192 -16.38 23.99 9.88
N MET A 193 -15.05 24.06 9.78
CA MET A 193 -14.37 24.71 8.67
C MET A 193 -14.51 23.91 7.37
N ALA A 194 -14.39 22.58 7.41
CA ALA A 194 -14.63 21.74 6.24
C ALA A 194 -16.05 21.89 5.70
N MET A 195 -17.05 21.96 6.57
CA MET A 195 -18.44 22.20 6.18
C MET A 195 -18.64 23.62 5.63
N ALA A 196 -18.04 24.65 6.24
CA ALA A 196 -18.10 26.01 5.76
C ALA A 196 -17.45 26.16 4.37
N PHE A 197 -16.28 25.56 4.18
CA PHE A 197 -15.62 25.51 2.89
C PHE A 197 -16.48 24.87 1.79
N CYS A 198 -17.12 23.76 2.08
CA CYS A 198 -17.96 23.06 1.12
C CYS A 198 -19.33 23.71 0.90
N ALA A 199 -19.76 24.64 1.78
CA ALA A 199 -21.08 25.25 1.70
C ALA A 199 -21.28 26.02 0.39
N GLY A 200 -22.40 25.74 -0.31
CA GLY A 200 -22.74 26.39 -1.58
C GLY A 200 -21.95 25.90 -2.80
N LYS A 201 -20.90 25.11 -2.62
CA LYS A 201 -20.09 24.56 -3.71
C LYS A 201 -20.62 23.19 -4.11
N ARG A 202 -21.11 23.03 -5.36
CA ARG A 202 -21.60 21.73 -5.86
C ARG A 202 -20.49 20.72 -6.11
N TRP A 203 -19.27 21.21 -6.28
CA TRP A 203 -18.08 20.42 -6.56
C TRP A 203 -17.27 20.05 -5.32
N ALA A 204 -17.69 20.47 -4.12
CA ALA A 204 -17.01 20.17 -2.85
C ALA A 204 -17.94 19.43 -1.89
N LEU A 205 -17.46 18.35 -1.30
CA LEU A 205 -18.20 17.52 -0.35
C LEU A 205 -17.39 17.32 0.94
N PRO A 206 -17.96 17.63 2.11
CA PRO A 206 -17.37 17.24 3.38
C PRO A 206 -17.56 15.74 3.57
N THR A 207 -16.49 15.04 3.91
CA THR A 207 -16.44 13.59 4.07
C THR A 207 -15.93 13.19 5.43
N LYS A 208 -16.22 11.98 5.87
CA LYS A 208 -15.67 11.44 7.11
C LYS A 208 -15.38 9.96 6.95
N GLY A 209 -14.15 9.58 7.28
CA GLY A 209 -13.73 8.18 7.33
C GLY A 209 -14.53 7.39 8.37
N VAL A 210 -14.98 6.20 7.99
CA VAL A 210 -15.63 5.24 8.88
C VAL A 210 -14.92 3.91 8.71
N THR A 211 -14.37 3.41 9.81
CA THR A 211 -13.72 2.11 9.88
C THR A 211 -14.73 0.97 9.82
N GLY A 212 -14.30 -0.19 9.40
CA GLY A 212 -15.07 -1.43 9.34
C GLY A 212 -14.80 -2.20 8.06
N MET A 213 -14.17 -3.37 8.19
CA MET A 213 -13.91 -4.27 7.06
C MET A 213 -15.21 -4.66 6.37
N GLY A 214 -15.24 -4.60 5.04
CA GLY A 214 -16.43 -4.88 4.24
C GLY A 214 -17.37 -3.70 4.02
N ARG A 215 -17.09 -2.52 4.62
CA ARG A 215 -17.84 -1.30 4.31
C ARG A 215 -17.32 -0.70 3.00
N PRO A 216 -18.17 -0.54 1.96
CA PRO A 216 -17.72 0.00 0.67
C PRO A 216 -17.22 1.44 0.82
N LEU A 217 -16.24 1.85 -0.02
CA LEU A 217 -15.74 3.22 -0.06
C LEU A 217 -16.89 4.23 -0.11
N ILE A 218 -17.86 3.98 -0.95
CA ILE A 218 -19.08 4.80 -1.07
C ILE A 218 -20.30 3.89 -0.90
N GLU A 219 -21.27 4.32 -0.09
CA GLU A 219 -22.54 3.60 0.03
C GLU A 219 -23.25 3.51 -1.32
N ASP A 220 -24.02 2.43 -1.53
CA ASP A 220 -24.84 2.31 -2.74
C ASP A 220 -25.81 3.51 -2.85
N GLU A 221 -26.17 3.83 -4.09
CA GLU A 221 -26.94 5.04 -4.43
C GLU A 221 -28.30 5.10 -3.70
N ARG A 222 -28.93 3.94 -3.46
CA ARG A 222 -30.24 3.86 -2.78
C ARG A 222 -30.10 4.23 -1.31
N ARG A 223 -29.11 3.68 -0.62
CA ARG A 223 -28.83 3.99 0.80
C ARG A 223 -28.40 5.44 0.96
N ARG A 224 -27.55 5.92 0.05
CA ARG A 224 -27.10 7.30 0.01
C ARG A 224 -28.27 8.27 -0.18
N LYS A 225 -29.16 8.04 -1.15
CA LYS A 225 -30.37 8.85 -1.37
C LYS A 225 -31.27 8.85 -0.16
N MET A 226 -31.47 7.69 0.50
CA MET A 226 -32.27 7.57 1.70
C MET A 226 -31.69 8.39 2.86
N ARG A 227 -30.39 8.28 3.11
CA ARG A 227 -29.65 9.05 4.11
C ARG A 227 -29.74 10.55 3.87
N LEU A 228 -29.54 10.99 2.64
CA LEU A 228 -29.62 12.41 2.25
C LEU A 228 -31.02 12.99 2.47
N ARG A 229 -32.09 12.22 2.21
CA ARG A 229 -33.48 12.66 2.48
C ARG A 229 -33.71 12.92 3.97
N VAL A 230 -33.18 12.06 4.83
CA VAL A 230 -33.32 12.20 6.29
C VAL A 230 -32.52 13.39 6.83
N ARG A 231 -31.31 13.61 6.31
CA ARG A 231 -30.39 14.65 6.81
C ARG A 231 -30.60 16.05 6.24
N ARG A 232 -31.21 16.21 5.06
CA ARG A 232 -31.50 17.53 4.47
C ARG A 232 -32.28 18.47 5.41
N LYS A 233 -32.98 17.94 6.39
CA LYS A 233 -33.67 18.71 7.43
C LYS A 233 -32.74 19.27 8.52
N LYS A 234 -31.45 18.83 8.56
CA LYS A 234 -30.48 19.13 9.64
C LYS A 234 -29.20 19.85 9.17
N GLY A 235 -29.15 20.33 7.92
CA GLY A 235 -27.96 20.99 7.33
C GLY A 235 -27.27 20.12 6.26
N GLN A 236 -26.07 20.57 5.81
CA GLN A 236 -25.28 19.84 4.80
C GLN A 236 -24.81 18.49 5.37
N PRO A 237 -25.10 17.37 4.71
CA PRO A 237 -24.72 16.07 5.21
C PRO A 237 -23.23 15.79 4.92
N ILE A 238 -22.52 15.32 5.92
CA ILE A 238 -21.17 14.75 5.76
C ILE A 238 -21.30 13.37 5.11
N GLU A 239 -20.54 13.11 4.06
CA GLU A 239 -20.53 11.84 3.34
C GLU A 239 -19.62 10.83 4.07
N PRO A 240 -20.13 9.68 4.57
CA PRO A 240 -19.29 8.65 5.18
C PRO A 240 -18.56 7.84 4.12
N LEU A 241 -17.27 7.63 4.30
CA LEU A 241 -16.41 6.83 3.43
C LEU A 241 -15.91 5.59 4.17
N GLY A 242 -16.02 4.41 3.54
CA GLY A 242 -15.46 3.17 4.07
C GLY A 242 -13.94 3.12 3.85
N VAL A 243 -13.17 3.63 4.83
CA VAL A 243 -11.71 3.81 4.66
C VAL A 243 -10.93 2.50 4.61
N ASP A 244 -11.37 1.47 5.34
CA ASP A 244 -10.63 0.19 5.36
C ASP A 244 -10.68 -0.52 4.00
N GLN A 245 -11.83 -0.47 3.34
CA GLN A 245 -11.94 -1.01 1.98
C GLN A 245 -11.25 -0.12 0.95
N ALA A 246 -11.26 1.19 1.15
CA ALA A 246 -10.52 2.12 0.32
C ALA A 246 -9.02 1.83 0.35
N LYS A 247 -8.45 1.65 1.54
CA LYS A 247 -7.04 1.27 1.73
C LYS A 247 -6.73 -0.04 1.02
N SER A 248 -7.56 -1.08 1.23
CA SER A 248 -7.40 -2.36 0.53
C SER A 248 -7.40 -2.19 -1.00
N LEU A 249 -8.27 -1.34 -1.52
CA LEU A 249 -8.35 -1.05 -2.95
C LEU A 249 -7.11 -0.31 -3.46
N ILE A 250 -6.68 0.75 -2.78
CA ILE A 250 -5.49 1.51 -3.18
C ILE A 250 -4.25 0.60 -3.15
N TYR A 251 -4.04 -0.16 -2.09
CA TYR A 251 -2.90 -1.08 -2.02
C TYR A 251 -2.95 -2.19 -3.07
N ALA A 252 -4.12 -2.70 -3.43
CA ALA A 252 -4.26 -3.63 -4.54
C ALA A 252 -3.87 -2.96 -5.88
N ARG A 253 -4.26 -1.70 -6.09
CA ARG A 253 -3.89 -0.92 -7.29
C ARG A 253 -2.40 -0.60 -7.36
N LEU A 254 -1.78 -0.31 -6.22
CA LEU A 254 -0.33 -0.11 -6.13
C LEU A 254 0.48 -1.38 -6.42
N LYS A 255 -0.12 -2.55 -6.41
CA LYS A 255 0.51 -3.84 -6.75
C LYS A 255 0.27 -4.27 -8.22
N LEU A 256 -0.53 -3.54 -8.99
CA LEU A 256 -0.76 -3.87 -10.40
C LEU A 256 0.55 -3.76 -11.19
N PRO A 257 0.94 -4.76 -11.98
CA PRO A 257 2.23 -4.78 -12.64
C PRO A 257 2.29 -3.94 -13.93
N THR A 258 1.14 -3.67 -14.53
CA THR A 258 1.05 -3.00 -15.85
C THR A 258 -0.02 -1.93 -15.86
N PRO A 259 0.19 -0.82 -16.62
CA PRO A 259 -0.83 0.21 -16.87
C PRO A 259 -2.13 -0.36 -17.39
N GLY A 260 -3.24 0.30 -17.03
CA GLY A 260 -4.60 -0.08 -17.43
C GLY A 260 -5.62 0.16 -16.31
N PRO A 261 -6.78 -0.49 -16.35
CA PRO A 261 -7.85 -0.27 -15.38
C PRO A 261 -7.37 -0.38 -13.93
N GLY A 262 -7.58 0.69 -13.17
CA GLY A 262 -7.19 0.77 -11.76
C GLY A 262 -5.71 1.04 -11.48
N TYR A 263 -4.82 1.04 -12.47
CA TYR A 263 -3.41 1.37 -12.28
C TYR A 263 -3.25 2.84 -11.83
N LEU A 264 -2.26 3.08 -10.97
CA LEU A 264 -1.95 4.42 -10.45
C LEU A 264 -0.57 4.84 -10.95
N HIS A 265 -0.51 5.96 -11.65
CA HIS A 265 0.67 6.60 -12.19
C HIS A 265 1.11 7.77 -11.31
N PHE A 266 2.41 8.02 -11.23
CA PHE A 266 2.99 9.13 -10.47
C PHE A 266 3.89 9.97 -11.38
N PRO A 267 3.80 11.32 -11.35
CA PRO A 267 4.61 12.16 -12.22
C PRO A 267 6.04 12.28 -11.71
N ALA A 268 6.97 12.54 -12.63
CA ALA A 268 8.33 12.94 -12.31
C ALA A 268 8.36 14.43 -11.87
N ASP A 269 7.81 14.71 -10.68
CA ASP A 269 7.67 16.04 -10.10
C ASP A 269 8.20 16.05 -8.67
N PRO A 270 8.86 17.15 -8.20
CA PRO A 270 9.40 17.25 -6.85
C PRO A 270 8.40 17.08 -5.71
N ALA A 271 7.10 17.32 -5.94
CA ALA A 271 6.05 17.08 -4.95
C ALA A 271 5.85 15.59 -4.62
N PHE A 272 6.38 14.68 -5.45
CA PHE A 272 6.32 13.23 -5.29
C PHE A 272 7.68 12.68 -4.89
N ASP A 273 8.16 13.09 -3.75
CA ASP A 273 9.44 12.71 -3.17
C ASP A 273 9.35 11.39 -2.36
N ASP A 274 10.48 10.98 -1.78
CA ASP A 274 10.55 9.80 -0.92
C ASP A 274 9.60 9.85 0.27
N GLU A 275 9.33 11.05 0.83
CA GLU A 275 8.40 11.21 1.95
C GLU A 275 6.96 11.00 1.50
N TYR A 276 6.57 11.48 0.32
CA TYR A 276 5.26 11.22 -0.27
C TYR A 276 5.01 9.71 -0.43
N PHE A 277 5.95 8.98 -1.03
CA PHE A 277 5.83 7.53 -1.21
C PHE A 277 5.87 6.77 0.12
N ALA A 278 6.63 7.26 1.09
CA ALA A 278 6.64 6.71 2.43
C ALA A 278 5.29 6.89 3.15
N GLN A 279 4.58 7.99 2.92
CA GLN A 279 3.23 8.23 3.44
C GLN A 279 2.19 7.35 2.73
N LEU A 280 2.32 7.11 1.43
CA LEU A 280 1.46 6.14 0.72
C LEU A 280 1.60 4.72 1.29
N ALA A 281 2.79 4.34 1.75
CA ALA A 281 3.08 3.03 2.35
C ALA A 281 2.97 3.04 3.89
N ALA A 282 2.36 4.07 4.49
CA ALA A 282 2.37 4.29 5.94
C ALA A 282 1.47 3.35 6.74
N GLU A 283 0.68 2.51 6.09
CA GLU A 283 -0.24 1.59 6.76
C GLU A 283 -0.11 0.15 6.27
N GLN A 284 -0.40 -0.78 7.15
CA GLN A 284 -0.38 -2.22 6.87
C GLN A 284 -1.64 -2.89 7.39
N LEU A 285 -2.19 -3.83 6.60
CA LEU A 285 -3.29 -4.67 7.02
C LEU A 285 -2.75 -5.82 7.88
N VAL A 286 -3.03 -5.80 9.17
CA VAL A 286 -2.58 -6.81 10.12
C VAL A 286 -3.74 -7.71 10.54
N LYS A 287 -3.45 -9.00 10.70
CA LYS A 287 -4.42 -9.96 11.26
C LYS A 287 -4.29 -9.98 12.78
N ARG A 288 -5.40 -9.81 13.47
CA ARG A 288 -5.48 -9.95 14.93
C ARG A 288 -6.40 -11.09 15.32
N ILE A 289 -6.04 -11.77 16.39
CA ILE A 289 -6.85 -12.84 16.98
C ILE A 289 -7.48 -12.29 18.27
N ARG A 290 -8.79 -12.36 18.38
CA ARG A 290 -9.53 -12.02 19.60
C ARG A 290 -10.44 -13.19 19.95
N GLY A 291 -10.06 -13.95 20.98
CA GLY A 291 -10.68 -15.25 21.27
C GLY A 291 -10.48 -16.24 20.12
N SER A 292 -11.55 -16.81 19.61
CA SER A 292 -11.54 -17.76 18.47
C SER A 292 -11.70 -17.08 17.10
N ARG A 293 -11.78 -15.74 17.04
CA ARG A 293 -12.04 -15.01 15.80
C ARG A 293 -10.78 -14.30 15.32
N VAL A 294 -10.47 -14.47 14.05
CA VAL A 294 -9.45 -13.70 13.32
C VAL A 294 -10.14 -12.52 12.65
N PHE A 295 -9.63 -11.33 12.84
CA PHE A 295 -10.09 -10.13 12.15
C PHE A 295 -8.88 -9.36 11.61
N SER A 296 -9.08 -8.63 10.51
CA SER A 296 -8.06 -7.79 9.92
C SER A 296 -8.32 -6.34 10.28
N GLU A 297 -7.28 -5.58 10.58
CA GLU A 297 -7.37 -4.13 10.81
C GLU A 297 -6.18 -3.43 10.13
N TRP A 298 -6.40 -2.22 9.66
CA TRP A 298 -5.31 -1.37 9.18
C TRP A 298 -4.57 -0.77 10.38
N LYS A 299 -3.26 -0.91 10.37
CA LYS A 299 -2.37 -0.36 11.38
C LYS A 299 -1.43 0.64 10.74
N GLN A 300 -1.46 1.87 11.24
CA GLN A 300 -0.49 2.89 10.87
C GLN A 300 0.89 2.51 11.44
N ILE A 301 1.90 2.47 10.57
CA ILE A 301 3.29 2.11 10.89
C ILE A 301 4.24 3.30 10.83
N ARG A 302 3.78 4.46 10.35
CA ARG A 302 4.49 5.73 10.27
C ARG A 302 3.64 6.85 10.84
N PRO A 303 4.24 7.93 11.37
CA PRO A 303 3.49 9.06 11.95
C PRO A 303 2.62 9.81 10.94
N ARG A 304 3.06 9.87 9.68
CA ARG A 304 2.38 10.60 8.60
C ARG A 304 1.84 9.64 7.55
N ASN A 305 0.59 9.86 7.12
CA ASN A 305 -0.11 9.09 6.09
C ASN A 305 -1.03 9.97 5.22
N GLU A 306 -0.88 11.29 5.29
CA GLU A 306 -1.78 12.25 4.66
C GLU A 306 -1.87 12.06 3.14
N ALA A 307 -0.75 11.69 2.47
CA ALA A 307 -0.76 11.39 1.03
C ALA A 307 -1.69 10.21 0.68
N LEU A 308 -1.73 9.17 1.53
CA LEU A 308 -2.66 8.03 1.36
C LEU A 308 -4.10 8.49 1.55
N ASP A 309 -4.39 9.28 2.59
CA ASP A 309 -5.74 9.77 2.87
C ASP A 309 -6.21 10.71 1.76
N CYS A 310 -5.37 11.62 1.26
CA CYS A 310 -5.68 12.48 0.10
C CYS A 310 -6.00 11.65 -1.16
N LEU A 311 -5.25 10.58 -1.44
CA LEU A 311 -5.51 9.71 -2.59
C LEU A 311 -6.84 8.96 -2.45
N ILE A 312 -7.16 8.47 -1.25
CA ILE A 312 -8.46 7.85 -0.94
C ILE A 312 -9.60 8.85 -1.20
N LEU A 313 -9.44 10.09 -0.73
CA LEU A 313 -10.42 11.15 -0.90
C LEU A 313 -10.58 11.56 -2.38
N ALA A 314 -9.49 11.62 -3.15
CA ALA A 314 -9.53 11.91 -4.58
C ALA A 314 -10.27 10.80 -5.36
N LEU A 315 -10.05 9.53 -5.02
CA LEU A 315 -10.78 8.40 -5.59
C LEU A 315 -12.27 8.42 -5.20
N ALA A 316 -12.56 8.75 -3.93
CA ALA A 316 -13.93 8.91 -3.47
C ALA A 316 -14.64 10.03 -4.23
N ALA A 317 -13.98 11.17 -4.46
CA ALA A 317 -14.48 12.28 -5.26
C ALA A 317 -14.77 11.84 -6.71
N CYS A 318 -13.88 11.04 -7.30
CA CYS A 318 -14.10 10.50 -8.65
C CYS A 318 -15.40 9.68 -8.74
N ARG A 319 -15.64 8.79 -7.80
CA ARG A 319 -16.84 7.94 -7.77
C ARG A 319 -18.11 8.69 -7.40
N LEU A 320 -18.01 9.68 -6.49
CA LEU A 320 -19.14 10.50 -6.05
C LEU A 320 -19.62 11.47 -7.15
N ALA A 321 -18.74 11.86 -8.05
CA ALA A 321 -19.10 12.65 -9.24
C ALA A 321 -19.86 11.84 -10.30
N GLY A 322 -20.11 10.54 -10.07
CA GLY A 322 -20.86 9.66 -10.96
C GLY A 322 -19.98 8.78 -11.86
N PRO A 323 -20.55 7.99 -12.75
CA PRO A 323 -19.80 7.14 -13.67
C PRO A 323 -18.84 7.96 -14.54
N LEU A 324 -17.69 7.37 -14.86
CA LEU A 324 -16.80 7.93 -15.88
C LEU A 324 -17.43 7.69 -17.25
N ALA A 325 -17.49 8.73 -18.10
CA ALA A 325 -18.02 8.60 -19.45
C ALA A 325 -17.12 7.63 -20.25
N THR A 326 -17.71 6.61 -20.83
CA THR A 326 -17.05 5.71 -21.77
C THR A 326 -17.22 6.27 -23.17
N GLY A 327 -16.14 6.56 -23.90
CA GLY A 327 -16.19 7.09 -25.26
C GLY A 327 -15.04 8.07 -25.56
N PRO A 328 -14.83 8.48 -26.81
CA PRO A 328 -13.79 9.45 -27.14
C PRO A 328 -14.06 10.77 -26.40
N SER A 329 -13.03 11.26 -25.70
CA SER A 329 -13.09 12.53 -24.98
C SER A 329 -13.28 13.68 -26.00
N THR A 330 -14.45 14.32 -25.96
CA THR A 330 -14.65 15.59 -26.65
C THR A 330 -14.05 16.70 -25.81
N PRO A 331 -13.28 17.65 -26.37
CA PRO A 331 -12.82 18.81 -25.64
C PRO A 331 -14.03 19.63 -25.14
N PRO A 332 -13.93 20.26 -23.96
CA PRO A 332 -14.98 21.16 -23.49
C PRO A 332 -14.84 22.53 -24.16
N ASP A 333 -15.26 22.63 -25.42
CA ASP A 333 -15.56 23.92 -26.04
C ASP A 333 -16.62 23.70 -27.11
N SER A 334 -17.79 23.98 -26.75
CA SER A 334 -18.88 24.65 -27.48
C SER A 334 -20.23 24.14 -27.00
N ALA A 335 -20.97 25.05 -26.40
CA ALA A 335 -22.41 24.93 -26.25
C ALA A 335 -23.02 24.84 -27.63
N THR A 336 -23.72 23.76 -27.92
CA THR A 336 -24.95 23.80 -28.75
C THR A 336 -25.64 22.43 -28.68
N ALA A 337 -26.86 22.47 -28.24
CA ALA A 337 -27.78 21.33 -28.30
C ALA A 337 -28.15 21.03 -29.75
N CYS A 338 -28.26 19.74 -30.10
CA CYS A 338 -29.26 19.27 -31.04
C CYS A 338 -29.50 17.76 -30.88
N ARG A 339 -30.77 17.42 -30.81
CA ARG A 339 -31.33 16.06 -30.85
C ARG A 339 -31.14 15.47 -32.25
N ALA A 340 -30.93 14.18 -32.36
CA ALA A 340 -31.52 13.37 -33.43
C ALA A 340 -31.44 11.88 -33.10
N ASP A 341 -32.56 11.23 -33.27
CA ASP A 341 -32.84 9.79 -33.23
C ASP A 341 -32.12 9.05 -34.37
N GLY A 342 -31.79 7.77 -34.13
CA GLY A 342 -31.28 6.92 -35.22
C GLY A 342 -30.94 5.49 -34.79
N LYS A 343 -31.72 4.57 -35.33
CA LYS A 343 -31.82 3.11 -35.14
C LYS A 343 -30.51 2.34 -35.25
N ALA A 344 -30.51 1.22 -34.53
CA ALA A 344 -29.57 0.10 -34.59
C ALA A 344 -29.49 -0.57 -35.97
N GLN A 345 -28.32 -1.02 -36.34
CA GLN A 345 -28.10 -2.15 -37.24
C GLN A 345 -26.92 -2.99 -36.77
N ASP A 346 -27.20 -4.28 -36.64
CA ASP A 346 -26.25 -5.37 -36.38
C ASP A 346 -25.29 -5.53 -37.56
N ALA A 347 -24.01 -5.80 -37.25
CA ALA A 347 -23.09 -6.40 -38.20
C ALA A 347 -22.11 -7.31 -37.47
N ASP A 348 -22.22 -8.59 -37.76
CA ASP A 348 -21.30 -9.70 -37.49
C ASP A 348 -19.87 -9.38 -37.91
N LEU A 349 -18.91 -9.76 -37.09
CA LEU A 349 -17.51 -9.90 -37.47
C LEU A 349 -16.83 -11.10 -36.79
N PRO A 350 -16.02 -11.83 -37.56
CA PRO A 350 -15.50 -13.13 -37.14
C PRO A 350 -14.24 -13.07 -36.28
N LEU A 351 -14.06 -14.10 -35.49
CA LEU A 351 -12.86 -14.40 -34.69
C LEU A 351 -11.66 -14.74 -35.59
N PRO A 352 -10.44 -14.36 -35.24
CA PRO A 352 -9.25 -15.02 -35.73
C PRO A 352 -8.67 -16.00 -34.74
N SER A 353 -8.30 -17.12 -35.28
CA SER A 353 -7.64 -18.28 -34.70
C SER A 353 -6.16 -18.06 -34.39
N ASP A 354 -5.73 -18.77 -33.36
CA ASP A 354 -4.40 -19.37 -33.06
C ASP A 354 -3.13 -18.87 -33.76
N SER A 355 -2.13 -18.57 -32.94
CA SER A 355 -0.81 -19.21 -33.08
C SER A 355 0.17 -18.88 -31.94
N SER A 356 0.58 -19.92 -31.25
CA SER A 356 1.92 -20.35 -30.83
C SER A 356 2.90 -19.41 -30.07
N HIS A 357 3.15 -19.86 -28.85
CA HIS A 357 4.45 -20.00 -28.14
C HIS A 357 5.61 -19.06 -28.49
N VAL A 358 5.99 -18.23 -27.51
CA VAL A 358 7.39 -18.05 -27.11
C VAL A 358 7.44 -17.93 -25.58
N VAL A 359 8.09 -18.91 -24.94
CA VAL A 359 8.45 -18.85 -23.51
C VAL A 359 9.72 -18.01 -23.42
N ALA A 360 9.63 -16.80 -22.88
CA ALA A 360 10.78 -16.05 -22.40
C ALA A 360 10.74 -16.09 -20.87
N ALA A 361 11.76 -16.70 -20.28
CA ALA A 361 12.00 -16.69 -18.85
C ALA A 361 12.26 -15.24 -18.42
N ALA A 362 11.32 -14.66 -17.69
CA ALA A 362 11.53 -13.42 -16.96
C ALA A 362 12.07 -13.80 -15.58
N GLU A 363 13.31 -13.44 -15.31
CA GLU A 363 13.89 -13.42 -13.97
C GLU A 363 13.03 -12.50 -13.09
N ALA A 364 12.38 -13.08 -12.11
CA ALA A 364 11.59 -12.35 -11.13
C ALA A 364 12.57 -11.66 -10.17
N SER A 365 12.69 -10.34 -10.28
CA SER A 365 13.22 -9.52 -9.20
C SER A 365 12.18 -9.48 -8.08
N ALA A 366 12.33 -10.34 -7.08
CA ALA A 366 11.48 -10.37 -5.90
C ALA A 366 11.78 -9.14 -5.05
N SER A 367 10.77 -8.32 -4.77
CA SER A 367 10.82 -7.30 -3.73
C SER A 367 10.99 -7.97 -2.38
N THR A 368 12.10 -7.71 -1.71
CA THR A 368 12.51 -8.35 -0.46
C THR A 368 11.79 -7.70 0.72
N THR A 369 10.87 -8.41 1.35
CA THR A 369 10.18 -7.96 2.57
C THR A 369 11.03 -8.15 3.83
N ALA A 370 10.69 -7.53 4.98
CA ALA A 370 11.49 -7.62 6.21
C ALA A 370 11.55 -9.04 6.80
N ALA A 371 10.53 -9.89 6.57
CA ALA A 371 10.56 -11.32 6.96
C ALA A 371 11.38 -12.13 5.97
N ASP A 372 11.32 -11.79 4.68
CA ASP A 372 12.25 -12.29 3.69
C ASP A 372 13.68 -11.89 4.02
N THR A 373 13.91 -10.71 4.63
CA THR A 373 15.24 -10.27 5.03
C THR A 373 15.79 -11.12 6.17
N ALA A 374 15.03 -11.38 7.24
CA ALA A 374 15.48 -12.27 8.33
C ALA A 374 15.63 -13.72 7.84
N ALA A 375 14.70 -14.17 6.98
CA ALA A 375 14.73 -15.48 6.35
C ALA A 375 15.86 -15.63 5.35
N GLN A 376 16.13 -14.60 4.56
CA GLN A 376 17.21 -14.56 3.57
C GLN A 376 18.57 -14.42 4.26
N VAL A 377 18.68 -13.59 5.29
CA VAL A 377 19.89 -13.49 6.12
C VAL A 377 20.18 -14.84 6.76
N PHE A 378 19.19 -15.51 7.36
CA PHE A 378 19.38 -16.85 7.91
C PHE A 378 19.76 -17.87 6.82
N ALA A 379 19.09 -17.87 5.67
CA ALA A 379 19.40 -18.74 4.54
C ALA A 379 20.78 -18.44 3.92
N ALA A 380 21.19 -17.17 3.90
CA ALA A 380 22.51 -16.74 3.45
C ALA A 380 23.61 -17.08 4.46
N MET A 381 23.30 -16.98 5.75
CA MET A 381 24.25 -17.28 6.84
C MET A 381 24.40 -18.77 7.12
N MET A 382 23.36 -19.58 6.83
CA MET A 382 23.34 -21.02 7.08
C MET A 382 23.22 -21.78 5.76
N ALA A 383 24.34 -22.23 5.24
CA ALA A 383 24.32 -23.21 4.17
C ALA A 383 24.00 -24.60 4.75
N ALA A 384 23.14 -25.33 4.07
CA ALA A 384 22.74 -26.66 4.52
C ALA A 384 22.65 -27.64 3.34
N ARG A 385 23.17 -28.82 3.56
CA ARG A 385 23.01 -29.94 2.62
C ARG A 385 21.72 -30.69 2.94
N VAL A 386 20.71 -30.59 2.04
CA VAL A 386 19.41 -31.22 2.23
C VAL A 386 19.33 -32.47 1.36
N ALA A 387 18.95 -33.60 1.96
CA ALA A 387 18.64 -34.83 1.25
C ALA A 387 17.13 -35.06 1.25
N LYS A 388 16.61 -35.55 0.11
CA LYS A 388 15.23 -36.03 0.01
C LYS A 388 15.14 -37.43 0.62
N SER A 389 14.37 -37.60 1.67
CA SER A 389 14.08 -38.93 2.21
C SER A 389 12.72 -39.41 1.67
N ARG A 390 12.70 -40.61 1.09
CA ARG A 390 11.45 -41.37 0.85
C ARG A 390 11.05 -42.03 2.16
N VAL A 391 9.99 -41.54 2.78
CA VAL A 391 9.35 -42.25 3.89
C VAL A 391 8.68 -43.50 3.30
N ARG A 392 9.25 -44.68 3.52
CA ARG A 392 8.54 -45.96 3.33
C ARG A 392 7.54 -46.08 4.48
N ARG A 393 6.26 -46.21 4.15
CA ARG A 393 5.22 -46.69 5.07
C ARG A 393 5.39 -48.16 5.31
#